data_47d504e6c5f58fe335380874d5d69537
#
_entry.id   47d504e6c5f58fe335380874d5d69537
#
_cell.length_a   1.000
_cell.length_b   1.000
_cell.length_c   1.000
_cell.angle_alpha   90.00
_cell.angle_beta   90.00
_cell.angle_gamma   90.00
#
_symmetry.space_group_name_H-M   'P 1'
#
loop_
_entity.id
_entity.type
_entity.pdbx_description
1 polymer ?
#
loop_
_entity_poly.entity_id
_entity_poly.type
_entity_poly.pdbx_seq_one_letter_code
_entity_poly.pdbx_strand_id
1 'polypeptide(L)'
;MPHAESIPLLAGLPFIVLLLLIAIMPLAFPHVWEKNKNKAIIAAIVSLPILVYLLANFPTELAHSLKDYMSFMALLASLFIISGGILMTGDVKATPVVNTAFLAVGAVIANVIGTTGASMLLIRPMLRTNSERKHTGHIPVFFIFIVSNIGGCLTPLGDPPLFLGYLKGVPFTWTLRLFPEWLATLAIVLTVFFVWDTFAHRKETKRDLRRDETGIVPIRIKGLINALFLAGVVLVVCFQTPAPWRELIMVLMAAGSLIVTPKTLRKQNRFTFYPITEVAVLFAGIFVTMVPLIMLLHLKGAELGVTQPWQFFWWTGGVSSFLDNAPTYLAFHSLAQSVTENLGTGGLAVISGVRVDLLRAISCGAVFMGANTYIGNGPNFMVKAIAEEQKVKVPHFFGYMAYSGLILIPTFIIITLIFFS
;
A
#
# COMPACT_ATOMS: atom_id res chain seq x y z
N MET A 1 24.12 6.75 20.48
CA MET A 1 22.91 7.28 21.16
C MET A 1 23.04 7.04 22.66
N PRO A 2 23.36 8.04 23.49
CA PRO A 2 23.75 7.81 24.90
C PRO A 2 22.61 7.42 25.86
N HIS A 3 21.33 7.48 25.46
CA HIS A 3 20.19 7.22 26.34
C HIS A 3 19.25 6.08 25.87
N ALA A 4 19.63 5.36 24.82
CA ALA A 4 18.76 4.34 24.25
C ALA A 4 18.63 3.06 25.12
N GLU A 5 19.62 2.81 26.01
CA GLU A 5 19.58 1.67 26.95
C GLU A 5 18.47 1.75 28.02
N SER A 6 17.83 2.90 28.16
CA SER A 6 16.83 3.16 29.20
C SER A 6 15.36 3.06 28.75
N ILE A 7 15.11 2.64 27.48
CA ILE A 7 13.72 2.54 26.99
C ILE A 7 13.05 1.29 27.58
N PRO A 8 11.96 1.43 28.36
CA PRO A 8 11.25 0.28 28.86
C PRO A 8 10.54 -0.48 27.71
N LEU A 9 10.56 -1.81 27.74
CA LEU A 9 9.88 -2.64 26.75
C LEU A 9 8.39 -2.28 26.59
N LEU A 10 7.75 -1.86 27.69
CA LEU A 10 6.35 -1.41 27.70
C LEU A 10 6.09 -0.18 26.85
N ALA A 11 7.12 0.62 26.53
CA ALA A 11 6.96 1.80 25.67
C ALA A 11 6.61 1.43 24.20
N GLY A 12 6.86 0.20 23.78
CA GLY A 12 6.43 -0.31 22.47
C GLY A 12 4.96 -0.75 22.42
N LEU A 13 4.30 -0.98 23.57
CA LEU A 13 2.92 -1.46 23.60
C LEU A 13 1.90 -0.52 22.95
N PRO A 14 1.93 0.80 23.11
CA PRO A 14 0.97 1.70 22.48
C PRO A 14 0.93 1.58 20.95
N PHE A 15 2.07 1.32 20.30
CA PHE A 15 2.10 1.06 18.87
C PHE A 15 1.31 -0.21 18.52
N ILE A 16 1.56 -1.31 19.22
CA ILE A 16 0.86 -2.58 19.00
C ILE A 16 -0.64 -2.40 19.25
N VAL A 17 -1.01 -1.73 20.34
CA VAL A 17 -2.40 -1.45 20.68
C VAL A 17 -3.08 -0.61 19.60
N LEU A 18 -2.41 0.45 19.11
CA LEU A 18 -2.97 1.29 18.05
C LEU A 18 -3.19 0.50 16.75
N LEU A 19 -2.22 -0.32 16.33
CA LEU A 19 -2.35 -1.15 15.15
C LEU A 19 -3.46 -2.19 15.28
N LEU A 20 -3.59 -2.84 16.45
CA LEU A 20 -4.69 -3.78 16.72
C LEU A 20 -6.04 -3.07 16.70
N LEU A 21 -6.16 -1.86 17.24
CA LEU A 21 -7.40 -1.06 17.14
C LEU A 21 -7.73 -0.73 15.69
N ILE A 22 -6.75 -0.32 14.88
CA ILE A 22 -6.95 -0.04 13.44
C ILE A 22 -7.45 -1.30 12.70
N ALA A 23 -6.94 -2.48 13.05
CA ALA A 23 -7.33 -3.74 12.42
C ALA A 23 -8.70 -4.26 12.89
N ILE A 24 -9.00 -4.16 14.19
CA ILE A 24 -10.19 -4.79 14.81
C ILE A 24 -11.42 -3.87 14.74
N MET A 25 -11.26 -2.56 14.97
CA MET A 25 -12.40 -1.63 15.07
C MET A 25 -13.29 -1.58 13.83
N PRO A 26 -12.75 -1.60 12.58
CA PRO A 26 -13.59 -1.64 11.38
C PRO A 26 -14.48 -2.87 11.30
N LEU A 27 -14.03 -4.00 11.88
CA LEU A 27 -14.73 -5.28 11.85
C LEU A 27 -15.72 -5.42 13.01
N ALA A 28 -15.30 -5.03 14.22
CA ALA A 28 -16.10 -5.21 15.44
C ALA A 28 -17.10 -4.06 15.68
N PHE A 29 -16.71 -2.83 15.34
CA PHE A 29 -17.49 -1.60 15.61
C PHE A 29 -17.53 -0.68 14.39
N PRO A 30 -18.07 -1.12 13.22
CA PRO A 30 -18.02 -0.36 11.96
C PRO A 30 -18.61 1.04 12.11
N HIS A 31 -19.77 1.20 12.79
CA HIS A 31 -20.42 2.50 12.96
C HIS A 31 -19.59 3.52 13.76
N VAL A 32 -18.77 3.05 14.71
CA VAL A 32 -17.85 3.92 15.45
C VAL A 32 -16.68 4.30 14.55
N TRP A 33 -16.21 3.35 13.75
CA TRP A 33 -15.04 3.51 12.89
C TRP A 33 -15.32 4.32 11.61
N GLU A 34 -16.56 4.45 11.16
CA GLU A 34 -16.92 5.26 9.99
C GLU A 34 -16.53 6.74 10.12
N LYS A 35 -16.46 7.30 11.34
CA LYS A 35 -16.22 8.73 11.55
C LYS A 35 -14.75 9.03 11.81
N ASN A 36 -14.10 9.85 10.98
CA ASN A 36 -12.71 10.27 11.17
C ASN A 36 -12.48 10.94 12.54
N LYS A 37 -13.48 11.62 13.11
CA LYS A 37 -13.40 12.18 14.46
C LYS A 37 -13.13 11.09 15.51
N ASN A 38 -13.81 9.94 15.43
CA ASN A 38 -13.62 8.85 16.38
C ASN A 38 -12.22 8.22 16.24
N LYS A 39 -11.76 8.05 14.98
CA LYS A 39 -10.39 7.59 14.70
C LYS A 39 -9.36 8.55 15.30
N ALA A 40 -9.57 9.86 15.16
CA ALA A 40 -8.71 10.88 15.76
C ALA A 40 -8.65 10.78 17.29
N ILE A 41 -9.80 10.60 17.94
CA ILE A 41 -9.88 10.46 19.40
C ILE A 41 -9.13 9.20 19.86
N ILE A 42 -9.36 8.07 19.18
CA ILE A 42 -8.69 6.80 19.52
C ILE A 42 -7.18 6.91 19.32
N ALA A 43 -6.74 7.43 18.18
CA ALA A 43 -5.33 7.65 17.90
C ALA A 43 -4.69 8.59 18.93
N ALA A 44 -5.37 9.69 19.29
CA ALA A 44 -4.89 10.63 20.29
C ALA A 44 -4.78 10.02 21.70
N ILE A 45 -5.80 9.27 22.16
CA ILE A 45 -5.78 8.62 23.48
C ILE A 45 -4.58 7.67 23.59
N VAL A 46 -4.30 6.88 22.56
CA VAL A 46 -3.20 5.92 22.59
C VAL A 46 -1.84 6.58 22.41
N SER A 47 -1.74 7.63 21.58
CA SER A 47 -0.46 8.27 21.28
C SER A 47 -0.06 9.35 22.28
N LEU A 48 -1.00 10.02 22.97
CA LEU A 48 -0.70 11.14 23.85
C LEU A 48 0.25 10.78 25.01
N PRO A 49 0.09 9.66 25.73
CA PRO A 49 1.04 9.27 26.79
C PRO A 49 2.47 9.12 26.28
N ILE A 50 2.62 8.48 25.10
CA ILE A 50 3.91 8.29 24.46
C ILE A 50 4.48 9.60 23.93
N LEU A 51 3.64 10.47 23.38
CA LEU A 51 4.06 11.81 22.93
C LEU A 51 4.69 12.60 24.09
N VAL A 52 4.03 12.62 25.27
CA VAL A 52 4.56 13.30 26.47
C VAL A 52 5.88 12.66 26.92
N TYR A 53 5.96 11.33 26.94
CA TYR A 53 7.19 10.60 27.27
C TYR A 53 8.34 10.94 26.33
N LEU A 54 8.09 10.96 25.02
CA LEU A 54 9.10 11.27 24.00
C LEU A 54 9.54 12.73 24.04
N LEU A 55 8.64 13.67 24.28
CA LEU A 55 8.97 15.08 24.43
C LEU A 55 9.93 15.30 25.61
N ALA A 56 9.76 14.55 26.69
CA ALA A 56 10.60 14.66 27.88
C ALA A 56 11.97 13.97 27.73
N ASN A 57 12.04 12.83 27.03
CA ASN A 57 13.22 11.97 27.04
C ASN A 57 13.92 11.83 25.68
N PHE A 58 13.18 11.93 24.54
CA PHE A 58 13.67 11.66 23.19
C PHE A 58 13.13 12.67 22.16
N PRO A 59 13.31 14.00 22.39
CA PRO A 59 12.74 15.03 21.51
C PRO A 59 13.32 15.00 20.08
N THR A 60 14.57 14.58 19.93
CA THR A 60 15.23 14.49 18.62
C THR A 60 14.62 13.40 17.75
N GLU A 61 14.43 12.22 18.32
CA GLU A 61 13.84 11.06 17.65
C GLU A 61 12.38 11.33 17.27
N LEU A 62 11.64 11.98 18.17
CA LEU A 62 10.29 12.45 17.88
C LEU A 62 10.28 13.46 16.73
N ALA A 63 11.19 14.44 16.73
CA ALA A 63 11.28 15.43 15.65
C ALA A 63 11.59 14.80 14.29
N HIS A 64 12.47 13.77 14.27
CA HIS A 64 12.74 13.02 13.06
C HIS A 64 11.50 12.25 12.56
N SER A 65 10.79 11.57 13.46
CA SER A 65 9.56 10.85 13.12
C SER A 65 8.47 11.80 12.58
N LEU A 66 8.31 12.99 13.17
CA LEU A 66 7.36 13.99 12.68
C LEU A 66 7.75 14.55 11.30
N LYS A 67 9.04 14.73 11.02
CA LYS A 67 9.50 15.10 9.67
C LYS A 67 9.19 14.01 8.65
N ASP A 68 9.44 12.74 8.99
CA ASP A 68 9.10 11.60 8.14
C ASP A 68 7.59 11.54 7.88
N TYR A 69 6.76 11.77 8.91
CA TYR A 69 5.31 11.87 8.79
C TYR A 69 4.89 12.98 7.82
N MET A 70 5.46 14.19 7.92
CA MET A 70 5.14 15.30 7.03
C MET A 70 5.52 14.99 5.59
N SER A 71 6.69 14.39 5.34
CA SER A 71 7.13 13.96 4.01
C SER A 71 6.22 12.87 3.44
N PHE A 72 5.85 11.90 4.27
CA PHE A 72 4.94 10.82 3.92
C PHE A 72 3.55 11.33 3.55
N MET A 73 2.99 12.24 4.36
CA MET A 73 1.69 12.85 4.08
C MET A 73 1.72 13.75 2.84
N ALA A 74 2.79 14.50 2.62
CA ALA A 74 2.95 15.32 1.42
C ALA A 74 2.91 14.48 0.15
N LEU A 75 3.58 13.31 0.14
CA LEU A 75 3.52 12.38 -0.98
C LEU A 75 2.11 11.79 -1.16
N LEU A 76 1.58 11.14 -0.12
CA LEU A 76 0.29 10.46 -0.24
C LEU A 76 -0.83 11.42 -0.62
N ALA A 77 -0.88 12.60 0.00
CA ALA A 77 -1.89 13.60 -0.31
C ALA A 77 -1.74 14.12 -1.74
N SER A 78 -0.52 14.39 -2.21
CA SER A 78 -0.31 14.87 -3.57
C SER A 78 -0.70 13.83 -4.61
N LEU A 79 -0.27 12.58 -4.47
CA LEU A 79 -0.66 11.51 -5.39
C LEU A 79 -2.18 11.27 -5.37
N PHE A 80 -2.80 11.26 -4.20
CA PHE A 80 -4.25 11.08 -4.06
C PHE A 80 -5.06 12.22 -4.70
N ILE A 81 -4.68 13.47 -4.44
CA ILE A 81 -5.35 14.66 -4.98
C ILE A 81 -5.20 14.73 -6.49
N ILE A 82 -4.02 14.49 -7.01
CA ILE A 82 -3.72 14.56 -8.44
C ILE A 82 -4.43 13.42 -9.19
N SER A 83 -4.35 12.18 -8.68
CA SER A 83 -5.05 11.02 -9.25
C SER A 83 -6.58 11.22 -9.26
N GLY A 84 -7.12 11.84 -8.20
CA GLY A 84 -8.53 12.21 -8.11
C GLY A 84 -8.99 13.20 -9.17
N GLY A 85 -8.06 13.88 -9.84
CA GLY A 85 -8.31 14.76 -11.00
C GLY A 85 -8.32 14.05 -12.35
N ILE A 86 -8.01 12.75 -12.41
CA ILE A 86 -8.03 11.94 -13.63
C ILE A 86 -9.27 11.03 -13.60
N LEU A 87 -10.04 11.04 -14.66
CA LEU A 87 -11.24 10.22 -14.80
C LEU A 87 -11.18 9.39 -16.07
N MET A 88 -11.24 8.07 -15.92
CA MET A 88 -11.39 7.14 -17.04
C MET A 88 -12.88 6.76 -17.19
N THR A 89 -13.42 7.03 -18.37
CA THR A 89 -14.80 6.69 -18.74
C THR A 89 -14.75 5.79 -19.96
N GLY A 90 -15.90 5.16 -20.27
CA GLY A 90 -15.96 4.22 -21.38
C GLY A 90 -15.88 2.79 -20.87
N ASP A 91 -15.87 1.87 -21.82
CA ASP A 91 -16.06 0.46 -21.63
C ASP A 91 -15.33 -0.31 -22.72
N VAL A 92 -14.93 -1.52 -22.46
CA VAL A 92 -14.32 -2.46 -23.40
C VAL A 92 -14.97 -3.83 -23.24
N LYS A 93 -14.86 -4.68 -24.25
CA LYS A 93 -15.39 -6.03 -24.18
C LYS A 93 -14.82 -6.81 -23.00
N ALA A 94 -15.69 -7.35 -22.15
CA ALA A 94 -15.35 -8.06 -20.91
C ALA A 94 -14.85 -9.48 -21.15
N THR A 95 -13.72 -9.63 -21.85
CA THR A 95 -13.08 -10.92 -22.08
C THR A 95 -11.98 -11.20 -21.06
N PRO A 96 -11.66 -12.47 -20.78
CA PRO A 96 -10.56 -12.83 -19.87
C PRO A 96 -9.21 -12.20 -20.27
N VAL A 97 -8.93 -12.11 -21.57
CA VAL A 97 -7.70 -11.48 -22.09
C VAL A 97 -7.67 -9.98 -21.76
N VAL A 98 -8.78 -9.28 -22.02
CA VAL A 98 -8.90 -7.84 -21.77
C VAL A 98 -8.83 -7.56 -20.26
N ASN A 99 -9.52 -8.33 -19.43
CA ASN A 99 -9.47 -8.20 -17.97
C ASN A 99 -8.06 -8.44 -17.43
N THR A 100 -7.35 -9.46 -17.93
CA THR A 100 -5.97 -9.76 -17.53
C THR A 100 -5.02 -8.63 -17.94
N ALA A 101 -5.14 -8.14 -19.18
CA ALA A 101 -4.36 -7.00 -19.66
C ALA A 101 -4.64 -5.73 -18.84
N PHE A 102 -5.90 -5.50 -18.45
CA PHE A 102 -6.28 -4.37 -17.62
C PHE A 102 -5.60 -4.42 -16.23
N LEU A 103 -5.60 -5.59 -15.60
CA LEU A 103 -4.90 -5.80 -14.32
C LEU A 103 -3.38 -5.63 -14.46
N ALA A 104 -2.78 -6.17 -15.54
CA ALA A 104 -1.35 -6.04 -15.80
C ALA A 104 -0.94 -4.57 -16.00
N VAL A 105 -1.70 -3.82 -16.80
CA VAL A 105 -1.51 -2.37 -16.99
C VAL A 105 -1.71 -1.62 -15.66
N GLY A 106 -2.71 -2.01 -14.89
CA GLY A 106 -2.95 -1.45 -13.56
C GLY A 106 -1.77 -1.64 -12.60
N ALA A 107 -1.13 -2.82 -12.62
CA ALA A 107 0.07 -3.09 -11.82
C ALA A 107 1.26 -2.19 -12.23
N VAL A 108 1.44 -1.93 -13.53
CA VAL A 108 2.48 -1.00 -14.01
C VAL A 108 2.18 0.43 -13.58
N ILE A 109 0.94 0.87 -13.76
CA ILE A 109 0.48 2.22 -13.39
C ILE A 109 0.62 2.47 -11.88
N ALA A 110 0.38 1.46 -11.04
CA ALA A 110 0.52 1.57 -9.60
C ALA A 110 1.91 2.06 -9.15
N ASN A 111 2.97 1.75 -9.90
CA ASN A 111 4.32 2.24 -9.61
C ASN A 111 4.53 3.75 -9.88
N VAL A 112 3.60 4.38 -10.60
CA VAL A 112 3.72 5.81 -10.97
C VAL A 112 2.78 6.68 -10.14
N ILE A 113 1.54 6.23 -9.93
CA ILE A 113 0.50 7.00 -9.23
C ILE A 113 0.16 6.47 -7.84
N GLY A 114 0.91 5.46 -7.41
CA GLY A 114 0.65 4.74 -6.15
C GLY A 114 -0.49 3.73 -6.27
N THR A 115 -0.45 2.70 -5.43
CA THR A 115 -1.49 1.67 -5.34
C THR A 115 -2.87 2.25 -5.05
N THR A 116 -2.96 3.24 -4.17
CA THR A 116 -4.22 3.95 -3.85
C THR A 116 -4.73 4.73 -5.05
N GLY A 117 -3.87 5.48 -5.74
CA GLY A 117 -4.23 6.26 -6.92
C GLY A 117 -4.68 5.37 -8.08
N ALA A 118 -3.93 4.30 -8.36
CA ALA A 118 -4.26 3.31 -9.38
C ALA A 118 -5.59 2.61 -9.07
N SER A 119 -5.80 2.23 -7.82
CA SER A 119 -7.06 1.60 -7.38
C SER A 119 -8.25 2.52 -7.57
N MET A 120 -8.14 3.79 -7.19
CA MET A 120 -9.22 4.76 -7.36
C MET A 120 -9.55 5.05 -8.83
N LEU A 121 -8.52 5.11 -9.69
CA LEU A 121 -8.66 5.37 -11.11
C LEU A 121 -9.28 4.18 -11.86
N LEU A 122 -8.85 2.96 -11.55
CA LEU A 122 -9.06 1.80 -12.41
C LEU A 122 -10.18 0.86 -11.95
N ILE A 123 -10.53 0.83 -10.65
CA ILE A 123 -11.54 -0.12 -10.17
C ILE A 123 -12.92 0.11 -10.78
N ARG A 124 -13.39 1.38 -10.86
CA ARG A 124 -14.70 1.69 -11.44
C ARG A 124 -14.81 1.32 -12.92
N PRO A 125 -13.85 1.68 -13.79
CA PRO A 125 -13.82 1.19 -15.17
C PRO A 125 -13.81 -0.34 -15.27
N MET A 126 -12.99 -1.02 -14.47
CA MET A 126 -12.93 -2.48 -14.46
C MET A 126 -14.28 -3.12 -14.12
N LEU A 127 -14.97 -2.62 -13.09
CA LEU A 127 -16.29 -3.12 -12.71
C LEU A 127 -17.35 -2.80 -13.75
N ARG A 128 -17.27 -1.62 -14.39
CA ARG A 128 -18.20 -1.22 -15.45
C ARG A 128 -18.05 -2.11 -16.66
N THR A 129 -16.81 -2.36 -17.11
CA THR A 129 -16.51 -3.30 -18.21
C THR A 129 -17.13 -4.68 -17.99
N ASN A 130 -17.30 -5.08 -16.73
CA ASN A 130 -17.86 -6.40 -16.42
C ASN A 130 -19.31 -6.34 -15.89
N SER A 131 -20.04 -5.21 -16.09
CA SER A 131 -21.38 -5.00 -15.52
C SER A 131 -22.44 -5.93 -16.07
N GLU A 132 -22.31 -6.40 -17.31
CA GLU A 132 -23.22 -7.34 -17.97
C GLU A 132 -23.00 -8.80 -17.54
N ARG A 133 -21.84 -9.11 -16.95
CA ARG A 133 -21.49 -10.44 -16.48
C ARG A 133 -22.07 -10.71 -15.09
N LYS A 134 -22.42 -11.97 -14.83
CA LYS A 134 -22.96 -12.44 -13.53
C LYS A 134 -21.89 -13.01 -12.60
N HIS A 135 -20.85 -13.62 -13.19
CA HIS A 135 -19.79 -14.31 -12.43
C HIS A 135 -18.55 -13.42 -12.31
N THR A 136 -18.65 -12.33 -11.55
CA THR A 136 -17.61 -11.29 -11.46
C THR A 136 -17.00 -11.10 -10.07
N GLY A 137 -17.45 -11.86 -9.06
CA GLY A 137 -17.01 -11.68 -7.66
C GLY A 137 -15.52 -11.86 -7.41
N HIS A 138 -14.80 -12.59 -8.28
CA HIS A 138 -13.35 -12.76 -8.21
C HIS A 138 -12.58 -11.51 -8.70
N ILE A 139 -13.18 -10.69 -9.57
CA ILE A 139 -12.50 -9.54 -10.20
C ILE A 139 -11.99 -8.53 -9.16
N PRO A 140 -12.81 -8.05 -8.20
CA PRO A 140 -12.32 -7.16 -7.16
C PRO A 140 -11.23 -7.78 -6.28
N VAL A 141 -11.29 -9.10 -6.03
CA VAL A 141 -10.30 -9.83 -5.24
C VAL A 141 -8.94 -9.79 -5.92
N PHE A 142 -8.87 -10.19 -7.18
CA PHE A 142 -7.61 -10.16 -7.95
C PHE A 142 -7.14 -8.73 -8.25
N PHE A 143 -8.06 -7.78 -8.36
CA PHE A 143 -7.70 -6.37 -8.46
C PHE A 143 -6.94 -5.90 -7.20
N ILE A 144 -7.41 -6.30 -6.02
CA ILE A 144 -6.70 -6.02 -4.76
C ILE A 144 -5.33 -6.70 -4.75
N PHE A 145 -5.25 -7.97 -5.12
CA PHE A 145 -3.98 -8.69 -5.17
C PHE A 145 -2.96 -7.97 -6.06
N ILE A 146 -3.36 -7.63 -7.27
CA ILE A 146 -2.48 -7.17 -8.34
C ILE A 146 -2.27 -5.66 -8.29
N VAL A 147 -3.33 -4.86 -8.39
CA VAL A 147 -3.22 -3.40 -8.55
C VAL A 147 -3.01 -2.70 -7.21
N SER A 148 -3.73 -3.14 -6.18
CA SER A 148 -3.69 -2.48 -4.87
C SER A 148 -2.49 -2.86 -4.01
N ASN A 149 -1.71 -3.90 -4.40
CA ASN A 149 -0.57 -4.37 -3.61
C ASN A 149 0.62 -4.75 -4.50
N ILE A 150 0.66 -5.97 -5.06
CA ILE A 150 1.83 -6.51 -5.80
C ILE A 150 2.34 -5.50 -6.84
N GLY A 151 1.43 -4.84 -7.56
CA GLY A 151 1.76 -3.87 -8.59
C GLY A 151 2.67 -2.74 -8.12
N GLY A 152 2.52 -2.26 -6.88
CA GLY A 152 3.25 -1.10 -6.34
C GLY A 152 4.69 -1.35 -5.91
N CYS A 153 5.29 -2.51 -6.18
CA CYS A 153 6.56 -2.92 -5.56
C CYS A 153 7.84 -2.35 -6.24
N LEU A 154 7.75 -1.66 -7.38
CA LEU A 154 8.95 -1.29 -8.15
C LEU A 154 9.45 0.13 -7.91
N THR A 155 8.68 1.00 -7.28
CA THR A 155 9.13 2.37 -6.99
C THR A 155 8.70 2.82 -5.59
N PRO A 156 9.40 3.78 -5.00
CA PRO A 156 8.98 4.41 -3.75
C PRO A 156 7.61 5.11 -3.84
N LEU A 157 7.14 5.44 -5.04
CA LEU A 157 5.82 6.03 -5.27
C LEU A 157 4.72 4.98 -5.31
N GLY A 158 5.09 3.72 -5.58
CA GLY A 158 4.15 2.63 -5.81
C GLY A 158 3.37 2.26 -4.54
N ASP A 159 4.07 2.02 -3.45
CA ASP A 159 3.40 1.65 -2.20
C ASP A 159 4.08 2.32 -0.98
N PRO A 160 3.31 2.70 0.05
CA PRO A 160 3.79 3.40 1.23
C PRO A 160 5.06 2.83 1.90
N PRO A 161 5.23 1.51 2.08
CA PRO A 161 6.44 0.93 2.65
C PRO A 161 7.73 1.35 1.94
N LEU A 162 7.71 1.36 0.61
CA LEU A 162 8.89 1.67 -0.19
C LEU A 162 9.26 3.16 -0.10
N PHE A 163 8.27 4.03 0.04
CA PHE A 163 8.54 5.44 0.28
C PHE A 163 9.15 5.69 1.66
N LEU A 164 8.68 4.96 2.67
CA LEU A 164 9.30 5.04 4.00
C LEU A 164 10.74 4.51 3.98
N GLY A 165 11.03 3.47 3.22
CA GLY A 165 12.39 3.02 2.94
C GLY A 165 13.24 4.12 2.27
N TYR A 166 12.67 4.81 1.28
CA TYR A 166 13.30 5.95 0.63
C TYR A 166 13.63 7.09 1.63
N LEU A 167 12.72 7.42 2.55
CA LEU A 167 12.98 8.39 3.62
C LEU A 167 14.10 7.93 4.56
N LYS A 168 14.29 6.62 4.74
CA LYS A 168 15.39 6.04 5.52
C LYS A 168 16.71 5.93 4.72
N GLY A 169 16.75 6.43 3.49
CA GLY A 169 17.97 6.48 2.67
C GLY A 169 18.13 5.34 1.66
N VAL A 170 17.09 4.55 1.41
CA VAL A 170 17.07 3.59 0.29
C VAL A 170 16.99 4.39 -1.03
N PRO A 171 17.93 4.23 -1.97
CA PRO A 171 17.89 4.97 -3.24
C PRO A 171 16.62 4.68 -4.04
N PHE A 172 16.08 5.70 -4.73
CA PHE A 172 14.88 5.56 -5.55
C PHE A 172 14.97 4.39 -6.55
N THR A 173 16.10 4.30 -7.26
CA THR A 173 16.32 3.27 -8.28
C THR A 173 16.58 1.89 -7.72
N TRP A 174 16.86 1.77 -6.41
CA TRP A 174 17.15 0.48 -5.80
C TRP A 174 15.94 -0.46 -5.87
N THR A 175 14.74 0.07 -5.69
CA THR A 175 13.50 -0.74 -5.72
C THR A 175 13.26 -1.41 -7.07
N LEU A 176 13.83 -0.88 -8.17
CA LEU A 176 13.79 -1.53 -9.49
C LEU A 176 14.51 -2.89 -9.49
N ARG A 177 15.39 -3.15 -8.53
CA ARG A 177 16.04 -4.46 -8.37
C ARG A 177 15.08 -5.55 -7.89
N LEU A 178 13.90 -5.18 -7.41
CA LEU A 178 12.82 -6.09 -7.03
C LEU A 178 12.02 -6.59 -8.27
N PHE A 179 12.43 -6.18 -9.49
CA PHE A 179 11.76 -6.54 -10.73
C PHE A 179 11.59 -8.06 -10.92
N PRO A 180 12.60 -8.93 -10.62
CA PRO A 180 12.44 -10.37 -10.77
C PRO A 180 11.37 -10.96 -9.85
N GLU A 181 11.35 -10.57 -8.55
CA GLU A 181 10.35 -11.00 -7.57
C GLU A 181 8.95 -10.50 -7.95
N TRP A 182 8.87 -9.23 -8.35
CA TRP A 182 7.66 -8.60 -8.80
C TRP A 182 7.08 -9.30 -10.03
N LEU A 183 7.91 -9.52 -11.05
CA LEU A 183 7.49 -10.15 -12.31
C LEU A 183 7.02 -11.60 -12.10
N ALA A 184 7.77 -12.38 -11.31
CA ALA A 184 7.43 -13.75 -11.00
C ALA A 184 6.09 -13.84 -10.26
N THR A 185 5.93 -13.02 -9.20
CA THR A 185 4.69 -12.98 -8.42
C THR A 185 3.50 -12.54 -9.28
N LEU A 186 3.68 -11.46 -10.05
CA LEU A 186 2.66 -10.93 -10.94
C LEU A 186 2.25 -11.94 -12.01
N ALA A 187 3.22 -12.61 -12.64
CA ALA A 187 2.97 -13.61 -13.69
C ALA A 187 2.16 -14.79 -13.15
N ILE A 188 2.49 -15.31 -11.98
CA ILE A 188 1.74 -16.41 -11.35
C ILE A 188 0.30 -15.96 -11.07
N VAL A 189 0.10 -14.82 -10.42
CA VAL A 189 -1.23 -14.36 -10.01
C VAL A 189 -2.09 -13.97 -11.22
N LEU A 190 -1.51 -13.34 -12.26
CA LEU A 190 -2.21 -13.07 -13.52
C LEU A 190 -2.59 -14.35 -14.27
N THR A 191 -1.74 -15.37 -14.26
CA THR A 191 -2.06 -16.66 -14.86
C THR A 191 -3.24 -17.32 -14.14
N VAL A 192 -3.23 -17.35 -12.82
CA VAL A 192 -4.35 -17.88 -12.03
C VAL A 192 -5.62 -17.09 -12.31
N PHE A 193 -5.54 -15.74 -12.37
CA PHE A 193 -6.68 -14.89 -12.74
C PHE A 193 -7.22 -15.23 -14.13
N PHE A 194 -6.35 -15.29 -15.12
CA PHE A 194 -6.76 -15.60 -16.51
C PHE A 194 -7.50 -16.94 -16.61
N VAL A 195 -6.96 -17.97 -15.97
CA VAL A 195 -7.60 -19.30 -15.93
C VAL A 195 -8.96 -19.21 -15.22
N TRP A 196 -9.01 -18.56 -14.04
CA TRP A 196 -10.26 -18.41 -13.28
C TRP A 196 -11.31 -17.62 -14.06
N ASP A 197 -10.93 -16.45 -14.60
CA ASP A 197 -11.85 -15.61 -15.37
C ASP A 197 -12.33 -16.28 -16.66
N THR A 198 -11.50 -17.13 -17.28
CA THR A 198 -11.90 -17.95 -18.44
C THR A 198 -12.99 -18.96 -18.05
N PHE A 199 -12.87 -19.63 -16.89
CA PHE A 199 -13.92 -20.53 -16.44
C PHE A 199 -15.19 -19.78 -16.04
N ALA A 200 -15.06 -18.62 -15.40
CA ALA A 200 -16.19 -17.76 -15.05
C ALA A 200 -16.91 -17.24 -16.32
N HIS A 201 -16.14 -16.77 -17.32
CA HIS A 201 -16.67 -16.27 -18.58
C HIS A 201 -17.42 -17.35 -19.38
N ARG A 202 -16.95 -18.61 -19.37
CA ARG A 202 -17.65 -19.72 -20.02
C ARG A 202 -19.02 -20.06 -19.40
N LYS A 203 -19.27 -19.64 -18.16
CA LYS A 203 -20.56 -19.81 -17.48
C LYS A 203 -21.57 -18.70 -17.82
N GLU A 204 -21.13 -17.64 -18.50
CA GLU A 204 -22.02 -16.53 -18.88
C GLU A 204 -22.99 -16.95 -20.00
N THR A 205 -24.18 -16.36 -19.99
CA THR A 205 -25.19 -16.66 -21.03
C THR A 205 -24.85 -15.93 -22.33
N LYS A 206 -25.23 -16.52 -23.47
CA LYS A 206 -25.08 -15.86 -24.78
C LYS A 206 -25.76 -14.49 -24.86
N ARG A 207 -26.82 -14.28 -24.06
CA ARG A 207 -27.54 -13.00 -23.98
C ARG A 207 -26.70 -11.93 -23.28
N ASP A 208 -26.06 -12.29 -22.18
CA ASP A 208 -25.23 -11.37 -21.40
C ASP A 208 -23.98 -10.98 -22.20
N LEU A 209 -23.32 -11.94 -22.87
CA LEU A 209 -22.18 -11.67 -23.76
C LEU A 209 -22.53 -10.80 -24.98
N ARG A 210 -23.73 -10.96 -25.58
CA ARG A 210 -24.17 -10.08 -26.67
C ARG A 210 -24.43 -8.65 -26.19
N ARG A 211 -24.92 -8.46 -24.96
CA ARG A 211 -25.11 -7.12 -24.38
C ARG A 211 -23.77 -6.42 -24.21
N ASP A 212 -22.78 -7.11 -23.70
CA ASP A 212 -21.40 -6.63 -23.57
C ASP A 212 -20.84 -6.18 -24.94
N GLU A 213 -21.05 -6.98 -26.01
CA GLU A 213 -20.57 -6.63 -27.34
C GLU A 213 -21.26 -5.42 -27.98
N THR A 214 -22.54 -5.20 -27.68
CA THR A 214 -23.34 -4.12 -28.30
C THR A 214 -23.31 -2.81 -27.49
N GLY A 215 -22.92 -2.88 -26.21
CA GLY A 215 -22.90 -1.75 -25.29
C GLY A 215 -21.57 -1.00 -25.21
N ILE A 216 -20.56 -1.34 -26.00
CA ILE A 216 -19.21 -0.77 -25.90
C ILE A 216 -19.21 0.74 -26.12
N VAL A 217 -18.70 1.46 -25.13
CA VAL A 217 -18.47 2.90 -25.19
C VAL A 217 -16.96 3.17 -25.21
N PRO A 218 -16.42 3.90 -26.22
CA PRO A 218 -14.99 4.11 -26.33
C PRO A 218 -14.38 4.69 -25.05
N ILE A 219 -13.23 4.15 -24.65
CA ILE A 219 -12.48 4.66 -23.49
C ILE A 219 -12.10 6.12 -23.75
N ARG A 220 -12.37 6.96 -22.75
CA ARG A 220 -11.97 8.37 -22.74
C ARG A 220 -11.35 8.70 -21.39
N ILE A 221 -10.16 9.28 -21.43
CA ILE A 221 -9.46 9.76 -20.24
C ILE A 221 -9.62 11.28 -20.20
N LYS A 222 -10.23 11.78 -19.13
CA LYS A 222 -10.43 13.21 -18.89
C LYS A 222 -9.48 13.66 -17.78
N GLY A 223 -9.06 14.93 -17.81
CA GLY A 223 -8.19 15.49 -16.78
C GLY A 223 -6.71 15.16 -16.98
N LEU A 224 -6.26 14.88 -18.21
CA LEU A 224 -4.87 14.55 -18.55
C LEU A 224 -3.86 15.61 -18.13
N ILE A 225 -4.29 16.88 -17.90
CA ILE A 225 -3.42 17.91 -17.32
C ILE A 225 -2.81 17.47 -15.99
N ASN A 226 -3.49 16.61 -15.25
CA ASN A 226 -3.00 16.05 -13.99
C ASN A 226 -1.78 15.14 -14.18
N ALA A 227 -1.56 14.60 -15.38
CA ALA A 227 -0.35 13.84 -15.68
C ALA A 227 0.92 14.72 -15.60
N LEU A 228 0.83 16.02 -15.89
CA LEU A 228 1.94 16.95 -15.72
C LEU A 228 2.26 17.20 -14.24
N PHE A 229 1.23 17.40 -13.41
CA PHE A 229 1.42 17.52 -11.96
C PHE A 229 1.98 16.23 -11.35
N LEU A 230 1.50 15.09 -11.82
CA LEU A 230 2.02 13.78 -11.41
C LEU A 230 3.49 13.62 -11.80
N ALA A 231 3.84 13.96 -13.04
CA ALA A 231 5.24 13.94 -13.49
C ALA A 231 6.12 14.84 -12.61
N GLY A 232 5.64 16.01 -12.18
CA GLY A 232 6.35 16.88 -11.23
C GLY A 232 6.63 16.18 -9.90
N VAL A 233 5.66 15.46 -9.33
CA VAL A 233 5.84 14.67 -8.09
C VAL A 233 6.86 13.54 -8.32
N VAL A 234 6.72 12.79 -9.43
CA VAL A 234 7.65 11.70 -9.79
C VAL A 234 9.08 12.22 -9.91
N LEU A 235 9.28 13.30 -10.63
CA LEU A 235 10.61 13.88 -10.86
C LEU A 235 11.27 14.34 -9.55
N VAL A 236 10.53 15.02 -8.69
CA VAL A 236 11.06 15.53 -7.41
C VAL A 236 11.52 14.38 -6.49
N VAL A 237 10.81 13.26 -6.48
CA VAL A 237 11.20 12.08 -5.70
C VAL A 237 12.35 11.32 -6.39
N CYS A 238 12.28 11.15 -7.71
CA CYS A 238 13.31 10.47 -8.51
C CYS A 238 14.68 11.17 -8.41
N PHE A 239 14.71 12.50 -8.47
CA PHE A 239 15.93 13.28 -8.33
C PHE A 239 16.38 13.48 -6.87
N GLN A 240 15.71 12.83 -5.92
CA GLN A 240 16.05 12.87 -4.50
C GLN A 240 16.20 14.31 -3.96
N THR A 241 15.31 15.19 -4.42
CA THR A 241 15.31 16.59 -3.97
C THR A 241 15.31 16.64 -2.44
N PRO A 242 16.20 17.44 -1.81
CA PRO A 242 16.27 17.49 -0.36
C PRO A 242 15.04 18.16 0.26
N ALA A 243 14.70 17.73 1.50
CA ALA A 243 13.70 18.41 2.31
C ALA A 243 14.21 19.83 2.69
N PRO A 244 13.35 20.84 2.79
CA PRO A 244 11.88 20.81 2.65
C PRO A 244 11.39 21.05 1.20
N TRP A 245 12.28 21.22 0.23
CA TRP A 245 11.90 21.57 -1.15
C TRP A 245 11.06 20.46 -1.82
N ARG A 246 11.38 19.20 -1.53
CA ARG A 246 10.62 18.05 -2.03
C ARG A 246 9.14 18.15 -1.62
N GLU A 247 8.88 18.32 -0.34
CA GLU A 247 7.53 18.43 0.22
C GLU A 247 6.79 19.66 -0.34
N LEU A 248 7.48 20.79 -0.41
CA LEU A 248 6.90 22.01 -0.96
C LEU A 248 6.45 21.85 -2.41
N ILE A 249 7.29 21.26 -3.26
CA ILE A 249 6.96 21.03 -4.68
C ILE A 249 5.78 20.05 -4.78
N MET A 250 5.77 18.95 -4.01
CA MET A 250 4.65 18.00 -3.99
C MET A 250 3.32 18.68 -3.62
N VAL A 251 3.33 19.54 -2.60
CA VAL A 251 2.14 20.30 -2.18
C VAL A 251 1.73 21.30 -3.27
N LEU A 252 2.67 21.98 -3.90
CA LEU A 252 2.38 22.92 -5.02
C LEU A 252 1.78 22.20 -6.23
N MET A 253 2.26 20.97 -6.56
CA MET A 253 1.67 20.14 -7.62
C MET A 253 0.23 19.75 -7.28
N ALA A 254 -0.04 19.35 -6.04
CA ALA A 254 -1.39 19.04 -5.58
C ALA A 254 -2.31 20.26 -5.61
N ALA A 255 -1.84 21.42 -5.15
CA ALA A 255 -2.59 22.68 -5.19
C ALA A 255 -2.90 23.10 -6.62
N GLY A 256 -1.90 23.05 -7.54
CA GLY A 256 -2.09 23.30 -8.97
C GLY A 256 -3.15 22.38 -9.58
N SER A 257 -3.11 21.09 -9.26
CA SER A 257 -4.13 20.13 -9.67
C SER A 257 -5.53 20.51 -9.18
N LEU A 258 -5.68 20.99 -7.94
CA LEU A 258 -6.97 21.41 -7.38
C LEU A 258 -7.52 22.67 -8.11
N ILE A 259 -6.66 23.59 -8.44
CA ILE A 259 -7.02 24.86 -9.12
C ILE A 259 -7.42 24.63 -10.58
N VAL A 260 -6.60 23.85 -11.30
CA VAL A 260 -6.75 23.69 -12.76
C VAL A 260 -7.82 22.66 -13.13
N THR A 261 -8.04 21.62 -12.27
CA THR A 261 -9.00 20.56 -12.58
C THR A 261 -10.45 21.00 -12.27
N PRO A 262 -11.38 20.95 -13.26
CA PRO A 262 -12.76 21.32 -13.05
C PRO A 262 -13.40 20.54 -11.90
N LYS A 263 -14.15 21.24 -11.03
CA LYS A 263 -14.88 20.63 -9.90
C LYS A 263 -15.88 19.55 -10.36
N THR A 264 -16.46 19.75 -11.55
CA THR A 264 -17.40 18.78 -12.16
C THR A 264 -16.73 17.45 -12.46
N LEU A 265 -15.45 17.44 -12.91
CA LEU A 265 -14.68 16.24 -13.17
C LEU A 265 -14.42 15.47 -11.88
N ARG A 266 -14.00 16.15 -10.81
CA ARG A 266 -13.77 15.55 -9.49
C ARG A 266 -15.06 14.98 -8.90
N LYS A 267 -16.20 15.66 -9.09
CA LYS A 267 -17.52 15.14 -8.71
C LYS A 267 -17.87 13.86 -9.48
N GLN A 268 -17.64 13.83 -10.79
CA GLN A 268 -17.85 12.62 -11.61
C GLN A 268 -16.96 11.46 -11.14
N ASN A 269 -15.72 11.76 -10.71
CA ASN A 269 -14.80 10.77 -10.13
C ASN A 269 -15.12 10.42 -8.67
N ARG A 270 -16.16 11.03 -8.07
CA ARG A 270 -16.53 10.88 -6.64
C ARG A 270 -15.37 11.15 -5.69
N PHE A 271 -14.50 12.08 -6.07
CA PHE A 271 -13.37 12.48 -5.24
C PHE A 271 -13.85 13.18 -3.98
N THR A 272 -13.33 12.75 -2.83
CA THR A 272 -13.51 13.40 -1.52
C THR A 272 -12.19 13.38 -0.76
N PHE A 273 -12.03 14.31 0.17
CA PHE A 273 -10.84 14.33 1.05
C PHE A 273 -10.92 13.32 2.20
N TYR A 274 -12.04 12.63 2.33
CA TYR A 274 -12.30 11.73 3.46
C TYR A 274 -11.20 10.66 3.65
N PRO A 275 -10.78 9.92 2.60
CA PRO A 275 -9.75 8.88 2.74
C PRO A 275 -8.39 9.43 3.16
N ILE A 276 -7.95 10.53 2.57
CA ILE A 276 -6.64 11.11 2.93
C ILE A 276 -6.65 11.73 4.34
N THR A 277 -7.78 12.27 4.79
CA THR A 277 -7.94 12.74 6.16
C THR A 277 -7.89 11.58 7.16
N GLU A 278 -8.50 10.44 6.82
CA GLU A 278 -8.41 9.22 7.63
C GLU A 278 -6.96 8.78 7.81
N VAL A 279 -6.23 8.67 6.70
CA VAL A 279 -4.81 8.32 6.72
C VAL A 279 -4.01 9.31 7.56
N ALA A 280 -4.21 10.63 7.36
CA ALA A 280 -3.49 11.64 8.12
C ALA A 280 -3.66 11.48 9.62
N VAL A 281 -4.90 11.27 10.06
CA VAL A 281 -5.23 11.13 11.50
C VAL A 281 -4.60 9.88 12.11
N LEU A 282 -4.74 8.73 11.44
CA LEU A 282 -4.23 7.47 11.97
C LEU A 282 -2.70 7.43 11.97
N PHE A 283 -2.09 7.89 10.89
CA PHE A 283 -0.63 7.88 10.76
C PHE A 283 0.05 8.90 11.69
N ALA A 284 -0.60 10.01 12.06
CA ALA A 284 -0.08 10.89 13.12
C ALA A 284 0.15 10.12 14.43
N GLY A 285 -0.83 9.31 14.86
CA GLY A 285 -0.68 8.44 16.02
C GLY A 285 0.37 7.34 15.84
N ILE A 286 0.39 6.71 14.65
CA ILE A 286 1.36 5.66 14.33
C ILE A 286 2.78 6.19 14.40
N PHE A 287 3.08 7.33 13.75
CA PHE A 287 4.43 7.91 13.71
C PHE A 287 4.94 8.34 15.10
N VAL A 288 4.04 8.69 16.02
CA VAL A 288 4.42 8.95 17.40
C VAL A 288 4.67 7.65 18.16
N THR A 289 3.75 6.70 18.10
CA THR A 289 3.82 5.47 18.89
C THR A 289 4.89 4.48 18.42
N MET A 290 5.30 4.55 17.15
CA MET A 290 6.32 3.64 16.59
C MET A 290 7.75 4.00 17.05
N VAL A 291 8.02 5.25 17.50
CA VAL A 291 9.38 5.68 17.85
C VAL A 291 10.03 4.77 18.88
N PRO A 292 9.41 4.48 20.05
CA PRO A 292 10.03 3.58 21.03
C PRO A 292 10.23 2.16 20.50
N LEU A 293 9.29 1.65 19.71
CA LEU A 293 9.41 0.31 19.13
C LEU A 293 10.60 0.22 18.15
N ILE A 294 10.75 1.19 17.26
CA ILE A 294 11.88 1.26 16.33
C ILE A 294 13.20 1.30 17.09
N MET A 295 13.31 2.11 18.13
CA MET A 295 14.49 2.18 18.98
C MET A 295 14.78 0.85 19.69
N LEU A 296 13.78 0.18 20.23
CA LEU A 296 13.92 -1.14 20.85
C LEU A 296 14.36 -2.21 19.86
N LEU A 297 13.76 -2.23 18.67
CA LEU A 297 14.14 -3.18 17.60
C LEU A 297 15.56 -2.92 17.09
N HIS A 298 15.99 -1.68 17.00
CA HIS A 298 17.38 -1.36 16.64
C HIS A 298 18.37 -1.87 17.69
N LEU A 299 18.04 -1.75 18.98
CA LEU A 299 18.93 -2.15 20.07
C LEU A 299 18.97 -3.67 20.30
N LYS A 300 17.81 -4.31 20.31
CA LYS A 300 17.62 -5.70 20.74
C LYS A 300 17.12 -6.64 19.65
N GLY A 301 16.94 -6.13 18.43
CA GLY A 301 16.35 -6.89 17.34
C GLY A 301 17.13 -8.16 17.00
N ALA A 302 18.48 -8.11 17.04
CA ALA A 302 19.32 -9.27 16.76
C ALA A 302 19.07 -10.45 17.72
N GLU A 303 18.61 -10.17 18.96
CA GLU A 303 18.30 -11.18 19.96
C GLU A 303 17.02 -11.98 19.64
N LEU A 304 16.17 -11.48 18.73
CA LEU A 304 14.93 -12.16 18.34
C LEU A 304 15.14 -13.39 17.45
N GLY A 305 16.36 -13.65 16.98
CA GLY A 305 16.72 -14.82 16.20
C GLY A 305 16.19 -14.84 14.76
N VAL A 306 15.64 -13.71 14.28
CA VAL A 306 15.21 -13.54 12.88
C VAL A 306 16.41 -13.03 12.07
N THR A 307 17.09 -13.92 11.33
CA THR A 307 18.38 -13.61 10.69
C THR A 307 18.44 -13.92 9.19
N GLN A 308 17.51 -14.74 8.71
CA GLN A 308 17.49 -15.23 7.33
C GLN A 308 16.48 -14.46 6.47
N PRO A 309 16.73 -14.29 5.14
CA PRO A 309 15.83 -13.57 4.25
C PRO A 309 14.39 -14.12 4.23
N TRP A 310 14.23 -15.46 4.19
CA TRP A 310 12.91 -16.07 4.22
C TRP A 310 12.13 -15.75 5.51
N GLN A 311 12.81 -15.69 6.67
CA GLN A 311 12.19 -15.29 7.93
C GLN A 311 11.69 -13.84 7.86
N PHE A 312 12.53 -12.92 7.36
CA PHE A 312 12.12 -11.52 7.16
C PHE A 312 10.95 -11.40 6.21
N PHE A 313 10.93 -12.14 5.09
CA PHE A 313 9.82 -12.14 4.15
C PHE A 313 8.51 -12.57 4.82
N TRP A 314 8.50 -13.70 5.53
CA TRP A 314 7.29 -14.25 6.15
C TRP A 314 6.85 -13.50 7.40
N TRP A 315 7.76 -13.07 8.26
CA TRP A 315 7.40 -12.30 9.44
C TRP A 315 6.89 -10.91 9.06
N THR A 316 7.59 -10.19 8.18
CA THR A 316 7.12 -8.90 7.67
C THR A 316 5.78 -9.04 6.97
N GLY A 317 5.65 -10.01 6.08
CA GLY A 317 4.44 -10.24 5.33
C GLY A 317 3.28 -10.71 6.21
N GLY A 318 3.52 -11.61 7.17
CA GLY A 318 2.51 -12.07 8.11
C GLY A 318 1.92 -10.93 8.94
N VAL A 319 2.77 -10.04 9.45
CA VAL A 319 2.33 -8.84 10.16
C VAL A 319 1.61 -7.87 9.21
N SER A 320 2.16 -7.61 8.02
CA SER A 320 1.55 -6.76 6.99
C SER A 320 0.18 -7.25 6.51
N SER A 321 -0.09 -8.54 6.63
CA SER A 321 -1.39 -9.11 6.25
C SER A 321 -2.56 -8.59 7.09
N PHE A 322 -2.31 -8.22 8.34
CA PHE A 322 -3.34 -7.81 9.31
C PHE A 322 -3.14 -6.38 9.82
N LEU A 323 -1.93 -5.85 9.72
CA LEU A 323 -1.59 -4.49 10.11
C LEU A 323 -1.17 -3.73 8.85
N ASP A 324 -1.25 -2.40 8.90
CA ASP A 324 -0.84 -1.56 7.77
C ASP A 324 0.62 -1.85 7.38
N ASN A 325 0.86 -1.98 6.09
CA ASN A 325 2.14 -2.39 5.53
C ASN A 325 3.27 -1.36 5.75
N ALA A 326 2.95 -0.08 5.84
CA ALA A 326 3.93 0.98 5.98
C ALA A 326 4.63 0.99 7.36
N PRO A 327 3.94 1.01 8.50
CA PRO A 327 4.59 0.91 9.80
C PRO A 327 5.25 -0.47 10.02
N THR A 328 4.68 -1.53 9.45
CA THR A 328 5.28 -2.86 9.46
C THR A 328 6.66 -2.85 8.79
N TYR A 329 6.77 -2.24 7.63
CA TYR A 329 8.05 -2.10 6.93
C TYR A 329 9.11 -1.41 7.81
N LEU A 330 8.78 -0.29 8.45
CA LEU A 330 9.74 0.44 9.31
C LEU A 330 10.19 -0.38 10.50
N ALA A 331 9.31 -1.13 11.13
CA ALA A 331 9.65 -2.00 12.25
C ALA A 331 10.65 -3.09 11.82
N PHE A 332 10.38 -3.78 10.72
CA PHE A 332 11.28 -4.82 10.21
C PHE A 332 12.55 -4.26 9.57
N HIS A 333 12.52 -3.06 9.00
CA HIS A 333 13.73 -2.37 8.56
C HIS A 333 14.68 -2.10 9.74
N SER A 334 14.16 -1.61 10.87
CA SER A 334 14.95 -1.37 12.07
C SER A 334 15.50 -2.66 12.69
N LEU A 335 14.67 -3.73 12.69
CA LEU A 335 15.11 -5.06 13.07
C LEU A 335 16.29 -5.56 12.19
N ALA A 336 16.18 -5.38 10.88
CA ALA A 336 17.23 -5.80 9.95
C ALA A 336 18.50 -4.95 10.07
N GLN A 337 18.39 -3.67 10.45
CA GLN A 337 19.56 -2.85 10.81
C GLN A 337 20.30 -3.46 12.01
N SER A 338 19.58 -3.77 13.10
CA SER A 338 20.14 -4.42 14.27
C SER A 338 20.83 -5.75 13.91
N VAL A 339 20.20 -6.57 13.10
CA VAL A 339 20.78 -7.85 12.63
C VAL A 339 22.05 -7.62 11.80
N THR A 340 22.02 -6.65 10.89
CA THR A 340 23.17 -6.32 10.03
C THR A 340 24.36 -5.81 10.85
N GLU A 341 24.11 -4.96 11.84
CA GLU A 341 25.15 -4.38 12.71
C GLU A 341 25.76 -5.43 13.64
N ASN A 342 24.95 -6.30 14.24
CA ASN A 342 25.43 -7.27 15.24
C ASN A 342 25.98 -8.56 14.64
N LEU A 343 25.40 -9.07 13.55
CA LEU A 343 25.81 -10.34 12.92
C LEU A 343 26.71 -10.16 11.70
N GLY A 344 26.92 -8.89 11.30
CA GLY A 344 27.76 -8.55 10.16
C GLY A 344 27.06 -8.70 8.81
N THR A 345 27.79 -8.29 7.77
CA THR A 345 27.24 -8.20 6.39
C THR A 345 27.28 -9.52 5.63
N GLY A 346 28.08 -10.51 6.10
CA GLY A 346 28.33 -11.75 5.35
C GLY A 346 28.91 -11.53 3.95
N GLY A 347 29.60 -10.40 3.71
CA GLY A 347 30.14 -10.01 2.40
C GLY A 347 29.12 -9.41 1.44
N LEU A 348 27.85 -9.26 1.85
CA LEU A 348 26.79 -8.66 1.06
C LEU A 348 26.81 -7.13 1.15
N ALA A 349 26.33 -6.46 0.10
CA ALA A 349 26.17 -5.01 0.10
C ALA A 349 25.14 -4.56 1.17
N VAL A 350 25.38 -3.37 1.72
CA VAL A 350 24.52 -2.74 2.72
C VAL A 350 23.92 -1.46 2.14
N ILE A 351 22.63 -1.28 2.32
CA ILE A 351 21.89 -0.09 1.91
C ILE A 351 21.04 0.38 3.08
N SER A 352 21.16 1.64 3.44
CA SER A 352 20.46 2.21 4.59
C SER A 352 20.67 1.43 5.91
N GLY A 353 21.88 0.91 6.11
CA GLY A 353 22.23 0.10 7.28
C GLY A 353 21.70 -1.34 7.26
N VAL A 354 21.07 -1.78 6.17
CA VAL A 354 20.47 -3.12 6.04
C VAL A 354 21.15 -3.91 4.93
N ARG A 355 21.46 -5.17 5.17
CA ARG A 355 21.88 -6.11 4.14
C ARG A 355 20.87 -6.18 3.01
N VAL A 356 21.35 -6.19 1.75
CA VAL A 356 20.49 -6.13 0.55
C VAL A 356 19.51 -7.30 0.47
N ASP A 357 19.88 -8.50 0.86
CA ASP A 357 19.02 -9.69 0.88
C ASP A 357 17.84 -9.53 1.85
N LEU A 358 18.09 -9.00 3.07
CA LEU A 358 17.06 -8.71 4.06
C LEU A 358 16.16 -7.57 3.59
N LEU A 359 16.73 -6.53 3.00
CA LEU A 359 15.97 -5.38 2.49
C LEU A 359 15.03 -5.79 1.35
N ARG A 360 15.46 -6.70 0.44
CA ARG A 360 14.60 -7.30 -0.59
C ARG A 360 13.44 -8.07 0.04
N ALA A 361 13.74 -8.93 1.02
CA ALA A 361 12.74 -9.74 1.72
C ALA A 361 11.69 -8.90 2.44
N ILE A 362 12.10 -7.86 3.17
CA ILE A 362 11.21 -6.92 3.86
C ILE A 362 10.34 -6.18 2.85
N SER A 363 10.93 -5.65 1.78
CA SER A 363 10.22 -4.87 0.77
C SER A 363 9.13 -5.70 0.08
N CYS A 364 9.47 -6.91 -0.37
CA CYS A 364 8.51 -7.83 -0.98
C CYS A 364 7.47 -8.32 0.04
N GLY A 365 7.88 -8.70 1.24
CA GLY A 365 6.99 -9.18 2.30
C GLY A 365 5.94 -8.13 2.68
N ALA A 366 6.36 -6.89 2.93
CA ALA A 366 5.47 -5.79 3.29
C ALA A 366 4.44 -5.49 2.20
N VAL A 367 4.90 -5.40 0.94
CA VAL A 367 4.04 -5.01 -0.19
C VAL A 367 3.13 -6.16 -0.63
N PHE A 368 3.69 -7.36 -0.86
CA PHE A 368 2.92 -8.47 -1.43
C PHE A 368 1.88 -9.01 -0.47
N MET A 369 2.25 -9.22 0.80
CA MET A 369 1.35 -9.84 1.77
C MET A 369 0.33 -8.88 2.37
N GLY A 370 0.45 -7.57 2.15
CA GLY A 370 -0.63 -6.61 2.38
C GLY A 370 -1.91 -6.96 1.62
N ALA A 371 -1.79 -7.75 0.55
CA ALA A 371 -2.90 -8.30 -0.21
C ALA A 371 -3.68 -9.42 0.51
N ASN A 372 -3.16 -10.03 1.57
CA ASN A 372 -3.77 -11.22 2.18
C ASN A 372 -5.10 -10.96 2.86
N THR A 373 -5.37 -9.73 3.29
CA THR A 373 -6.65 -9.35 3.90
C THR A 373 -7.14 -7.99 3.39
N TYR A 374 -8.40 -7.66 3.67
CA TYR A 374 -8.94 -6.33 3.35
C TYR A 374 -8.30 -5.19 4.16
N ILE A 375 -7.72 -5.48 5.31
CA ILE A 375 -7.17 -4.49 6.25
C ILE A 375 -5.65 -4.33 6.13
N GLY A 376 -4.95 -5.22 5.41
CA GLY A 376 -3.49 -5.18 5.30
C GLY A 376 -2.92 -3.99 4.50
N ASN A 377 -3.76 -3.31 3.70
CA ASN A 377 -3.39 -2.08 2.99
C ASN A 377 -4.64 -1.22 2.73
N GLY A 378 -4.51 0.10 2.86
CA GLY A 378 -5.61 1.05 2.69
C GLY A 378 -6.45 0.90 1.41
N PRO A 379 -5.85 0.76 0.21
CA PRO A 379 -6.60 0.59 -1.03
C PRO A 379 -7.47 -0.68 -1.06
N ASN A 380 -7.18 -1.72 -0.30
CA ASN A 380 -7.96 -2.97 -0.29
C ASN A 380 -9.41 -2.73 0.15
N PHE A 381 -9.55 -2.04 1.28
CA PHE A 381 -10.88 -1.72 1.82
C PHE A 381 -11.64 -0.76 0.91
N MET A 382 -10.94 0.21 0.30
CA MET A 382 -11.53 1.14 -0.66
C MET A 382 -12.07 0.40 -1.90
N VAL A 383 -11.32 -0.53 -2.46
CA VAL A 383 -11.76 -1.35 -3.60
C VAL A 383 -12.98 -2.18 -3.24
N LYS A 384 -12.98 -2.82 -2.05
CA LYS A 384 -14.14 -3.56 -1.54
C LYS A 384 -15.38 -2.66 -1.46
N ALA A 385 -15.26 -1.50 -0.82
CA ALA A 385 -16.37 -0.55 -0.65
C ALA A 385 -16.94 -0.06 -2.00
N ILE A 386 -16.06 0.24 -2.98
CA ILE A 386 -16.49 0.66 -4.32
C ILE A 386 -17.20 -0.50 -5.05
N ALA A 387 -16.74 -1.74 -4.90
CA ALA A 387 -17.36 -2.90 -5.53
C ALA A 387 -18.76 -3.16 -4.93
N GLU A 388 -18.91 -3.06 -3.61
CA GLU A 388 -20.20 -3.16 -2.91
C GLU A 388 -21.17 -2.04 -3.33
N GLU A 389 -20.68 -0.80 -3.47
CA GLU A 389 -21.46 0.35 -3.99
C GLU A 389 -22.00 0.07 -5.40
N GLN A 390 -21.22 -0.60 -6.26
CA GLN A 390 -21.61 -1.02 -7.60
C GLN A 390 -22.41 -2.34 -7.61
N LYS A 391 -22.81 -2.84 -6.45
CA LYS A 391 -23.60 -4.08 -6.28
C LYS A 391 -22.90 -5.35 -6.79
N VAL A 392 -21.57 -5.33 -6.90
CA VAL A 392 -20.78 -6.52 -7.17
C VAL A 392 -20.66 -7.33 -5.87
N LYS A 393 -20.99 -8.61 -5.93
CA LYS A 393 -20.87 -9.52 -4.77
C LYS A 393 -19.39 -9.78 -4.50
N VAL A 394 -18.84 -9.15 -3.48
CA VAL A 394 -17.49 -9.42 -2.99
C VAL A 394 -17.53 -10.41 -1.82
N PRO A 395 -16.52 -11.26 -1.65
CA PRO A 395 -16.43 -12.16 -0.51
C PRO A 395 -16.42 -11.38 0.82
N HIS A 396 -17.03 -11.90 1.87
CA HIS A 396 -16.84 -11.40 3.23
C HIS A 396 -15.40 -11.63 3.69
N PHE A 397 -15.00 -11.06 4.81
CA PHE A 397 -13.60 -11.05 5.28
C PHE A 397 -12.92 -12.43 5.25
N PHE A 398 -13.52 -13.45 5.88
CA PHE A 398 -12.96 -14.80 5.85
C PHE A 398 -13.04 -15.50 4.49
N GLY A 399 -14.06 -15.17 3.69
CA GLY A 399 -14.16 -15.61 2.31
C GLY A 399 -13.03 -15.07 1.44
N TYR A 400 -12.65 -13.80 1.64
CA TYR A 400 -11.49 -13.21 0.97
C TYR A 400 -10.18 -13.89 1.41
N MET A 401 -10.02 -14.17 2.71
CA MET A 401 -8.85 -14.89 3.22
C MET A 401 -8.75 -16.31 2.65
N ALA A 402 -9.87 -16.95 2.30
CA ALA A 402 -9.83 -18.23 1.58
C ALA A 402 -9.22 -18.06 0.18
N TYR A 403 -9.56 -16.99 -0.56
CA TYR A 403 -8.91 -16.67 -1.84
C TYR A 403 -7.40 -16.42 -1.66
N SER A 404 -7.02 -15.57 -0.72
CA SER A 404 -5.60 -15.28 -0.48
C SER A 404 -4.84 -16.52 0.01
N GLY A 405 -5.42 -17.32 0.89
CA GLY A 405 -4.83 -18.57 1.36
C GLY A 405 -4.60 -19.60 0.25
N LEU A 406 -5.54 -19.72 -0.68
CA LEU A 406 -5.44 -20.68 -1.79
C LEU A 406 -4.57 -20.19 -2.95
N ILE A 407 -4.42 -18.89 -3.15
CA ILE A 407 -3.73 -18.32 -4.30
C ILE A 407 -2.40 -17.67 -3.90
N LEU A 408 -2.43 -16.73 -2.93
CA LEU A 408 -1.26 -15.95 -2.57
C LEU A 408 -0.28 -16.75 -1.72
N ILE A 409 -0.73 -17.53 -0.74
CA ILE A 409 0.19 -18.30 0.11
C ILE A 409 1.01 -19.31 -0.72
N PRO A 410 0.43 -20.14 -1.61
CA PRO A 410 1.24 -20.99 -2.50
C PRO A 410 2.18 -20.18 -3.41
N THR A 411 1.72 -19.04 -3.92
CA THR A 411 2.57 -18.14 -4.73
C THR A 411 3.77 -17.67 -3.90
N PHE A 412 3.56 -17.22 -2.66
CA PHE A 412 4.63 -16.72 -1.79
C PHE A 412 5.59 -17.84 -1.35
N ILE A 413 5.12 -19.07 -1.20
CA ILE A 413 6.02 -20.22 -0.98
C ILE A 413 6.95 -20.40 -2.19
N ILE A 414 6.42 -20.35 -3.42
CA ILE A 414 7.23 -20.45 -4.64
C ILE A 414 8.26 -19.30 -4.70
N ILE A 415 7.83 -18.06 -4.43
CA ILE A 415 8.72 -16.88 -4.41
C ILE A 415 9.81 -17.04 -3.34
N THR A 416 9.46 -17.56 -2.16
CA THR A 416 10.45 -17.84 -1.09
C THR A 416 11.52 -18.80 -1.56
N LEU A 417 11.11 -19.93 -2.16
CA LEU A 417 12.03 -20.96 -2.64
C LEU A 417 12.94 -20.48 -3.77
N ILE A 418 12.51 -19.52 -4.58
CA ILE A 418 13.30 -18.99 -5.71
C ILE A 418 14.24 -17.86 -5.28
N PHE A 419 13.80 -16.98 -4.37
CA PHE A 419 14.51 -15.71 -4.13
C PHE A 419 15.00 -15.51 -2.70
N PHE A 420 14.46 -16.24 -1.71
CA PHE A 420 14.73 -16.00 -0.30
C PHE A 420 15.19 -17.24 0.49
N SER A 421 15.41 -18.38 -0.20
CA SER A 421 15.92 -19.62 0.42
C SER A 421 17.42 -19.56 0.71
#